data_5a55c170411311a826c2db9b3af828c0
#
_entry.id   5a55c170411311a826c2db9b3af828c0
#
_cell.length_a   1.000
_cell.length_b   1.000
_cell.length_c   1.000
_cell.angle_alpha   90.00
_cell.angle_beta   90.00
_cell.angle_gamma   90.00
#
_symmetry.space_group_name_H-M   'P 1'
#
loop_
_entity.id
_entity.type
_entity.pdbx_description
1 polymer ?
#
loop_
_entity_poly.entity_id
_entity_poly.type
_entity_poly.pdbx_seq_one_letter_code
_entity_poly.pdbx_strand_id
1 'polypeptide(L)'
;EYLTEIGAVIVRNGEVVEEFDTFVKPGKPITPKITELTGITNEMVADAPGEKEALEAFLTFAGDRILVGHNVHAFDMRFLRAAAKRSGVKLEPTYIDTLTMAQTMYPGLHNYKQGTINKHLELPAYEAHRACEDSAALGRIFCVMLNDLAEKEVTKVSEINTGLGGNREVLKKKYYHLIILVKNQMGLKNLYKIVSEAHVNYFFKKPRVPRSLLNKYRDGLLLTSACEAGELYRAIVDGTSYEELKKIAAYYDILEIQPLGNNAYMVRDGKVDSEERIKEFNRTVIKLGEDLHKPVIATGDVHFTEPEDAIYRAVLQAGNGFKDADNQPPLFFRTTQDMLAQFYYLPKEKAYEV
;
A
#
# COMPACT_ATOMS: atom_id res chain seq x y z
N GLU A 1 -3.14 7.96 16.21
CA GLU A 1 -2.97 6.54 16.58
C GLU A 1 -2.19 6.48 17.89
N TYR A 2 -2.80 5.94 18.96
CA TYR A 2 -2.18 5.79 20.29
C TYR A 2 -2.17 4.34 20.68
N LEU A 3 -1.17 3.93 21.47
CA LEU A 3 -1.09 2.61 22.07
C LEU A 3 -2.04 2.53 23.26
N THR A 4 -2.68 1.39 23.47
CA THR A 4 -3.51 1.08 24.63
C THR A 4 -3.02 -0.14 25.40
N GLU A 5 -2.30 -1.04 24.72
CA GLU A 5 -1.68 -2.24 25.28
C GLU A 5 -0.49 -2.63 24.41
N ILE A 6 0.56 -3.18 24.98
CA ILE A 6 1.67 -3.84 24.31
C ILE A 6 1.82 -5.22 24.89
N GLY A 7 1.55 -6.24 24.06
CA GLY A 7 1.80 -7.63 24.40
C GLY A 7 2.87 -8.24 23.52
N ALA A 8 3.79 -8.97 24.11
CA ALA A 8 4.85 -9.66 23.39
C ALA A 8 5.28 -10.93 24.12
N VAL A 9 5.79 -11.89 23.39
CA VAL A 9 6.37 -13.11 23.97
C VAL A 9 7.75 -13.38 23.37
N ILE A 10 8.62 -13.98 24.15
CA ILE A 10 9.88 -14.53 23.65
C ILE A 10 9.67 -16.01 23.36
N VAL A 11 9.96 -16.40 22.13
CA VAL A 11 9.93 -17.80 21.71
C VAL A 11 11.36 -18.32 21.59
N ARG A 12 11.62 -19.47 22.19
CA ARG A 12 12.91 -20.16 22.13
C ARG A 12 12.69 -21.66 21.96
N ASN A 13 13.31 -22.25 20.93
CA ASN A 13 13.18 -23.67 20.61
C ASN A 13 11.72 -24.14 20.41
N GLY A 14 10.87 -23.29 19.87
CA GLY A 14 9.47 -23.61 19.61
C GLY A 14 8.50 -23.34 20.76
N GLU A 15 8.99 -22.91 21.91
CA GLU A 15 8.19 -22.65 23.11
C GLU A 15 8.23 -21.18 23.51
N VAL A 16 7.12 -20.70 24.09
CA VAL A 16 7.07 -19.38 24.75
C VAL A 16 7.79 -19.52 26.08
N VAL A 17 8.85 -18.73 26.28
CA VAL A 17 9.68 -18.77 27.49
C VAL A 17 9.53 -17.55 28.40
N GLU A 18 9.12 -16.42 27.84
CA GLU A 18 8.91 -15.17 28.56
C GLU A 18 7.74 -14.41 27.94
N GLU A 19 6.99 -13.68 28.77
CA GLU A 19 5.85 -12.87 28.33
C GLU A 19 6.03 -11.43 28.83
N PHE A 20 5.61 -10.48 28.01
CA PHE A 20 5.54 -9.06 28.32
C PHE A 20 4.13 -8.58 28.02
N ASP A 21 3.46 -8.03 28.99
CA ASP A 21 2.14 -7.44 28.83
C ASP A 21 2.05 -6.16 29.66
N THR A 22 1.66 -5.06 29.02
CA THR A 22 1.45 -3.78 29.70
C THR A 22 0.37 -2.97 29.03
N PHE A 23 -0.58 -2.47 29.81
CA PHE A 23 -1.42 -1.38 29.37
C PHE A 23 -0.58 -0.13 29.14
N VAL A 24 -1.06 0.73 28.25
CA VAL A 24 -0.44 2.02 27.95
C VAL A 24 -1.48 3.12 28.11
N LYS A 25 -1.16 4.15 28.88
CA LYS A 25 -2.01 5.32 29.01
C LYS A 25 -1.97 6.13 27.72
N PRO A 26 -3.04 6.14 26.91
CA PRO A 26 -3.03 6.86 25.64
C PRO A 26 -3.13 8.37 25.85
N GLY A 27 -2.58 9.16 24.94
CA GLY A 27 -2.66 10.62 24.98
C GLY A 27 -4.06 11.20 24.68
N LYS A 28 -5.05 10.32 24.38
CA LYS A 28 -6.46 10.67 24.16
C LYS A 28 -7.37 9.59 24.75
N PRO A 29 -8.60 9.91 25.15
CA PRO A 29 -9.55 8.92 25.64
C PRO A 29 -9.82 7.81 24.62
N ILE A 30 -9.95 6.59 25.11
CA ILE A 30 -10.34 5.41 24.31
C ILE A 30 -11.81 5.60 23.91
N THR A 31 -12.09 5.44 22.62
CA THR A 31 -13.46 5.58 22.12
C THR A 31 -14.27 4.31 22.35
N PRO A 32 -15.62 4.38 22.48
CA PRO A 32 -16.48 3.21 22.66
C PRO A 32 -16.23 2.10 21.64
N LYS A 33 -15.96 2.47 20.39
CA LYS A 33 -15.65 1.52 19.31
C LYS A 33 -14.36 0.72 19.57
N ILE A 34 -13.35 1.35 20.15
CA ILE A 34 -12.09 0.66 20.49
C ILE A 34 -12.31 -0.24 21.72
N THR A 35 -13.05 0.24 22.72
CA THR A 35 -13.42 -0.59 23.87
C THR A 35 -14.23 -1.82 23.45
N GLU A 36 -15.19 -1.67 22.53
CA GLU A 36 -15.96 -2.80 21.99
C GLU A 36 -15.06 -3.83 21.28
N LEU A 37 -14.02 -3.36 20.57
CA LEU A 37 -13.10 -4.22 19.83
C LEU A 37 -12.10 -4.94 20.72
N THR A 38 -11.52 -4.24 21.70
CA THR A 38 -10.36 -4.71 22.50
C THR A 38 -10.72 -5.12 23.92
N GLY A 39 -11.91 -4.72 24.41
CA GLY A 39 -12.30 -4.83 25.81
C GLY A 39 -11.60 -3.84 26.74
N ILE A 40 -10.66 -3.01 26.24
CA ILE A 40 -9.90 -2.08 27.07
C ILE A 40 -10.71 -0.80 27.29
N THR A 41 -10.90 -0.42 28.55
CA THR A 41 -11.62 0.79 28.95
C THR A 41 -10.66 1.90 29.39
N ASN A 42 -11.18 3.13 29.49
CA ASN A 42 -10.40 4.26 30.01
C ASN A 42 -9.95 4.07 31.46
N GLU A 43 -10.76 3.38 32.25
CA GLU A 43 -10.45 3.07 33.68
C GLU A 43 -9.27 2.09 33.76
N MET A 44 -9.21 1.09 32.91
CA MET A 44 -8.11 0.10 32.89
C MET A 44 -6.75 0.71 32.60
N VAL A 45 -6.71 1.79 31.81
CA VAL A 45 -5.45 2.46 31.42
C VAL A 45 -5.16 3.73 32.22
N ALA A 46 -6.02 4.09 33.19
CA ALA A 46 -5.91 5.36 33.93
C ALA A 46 -4.56 5.50 34.67
N ASP A 47 -4.12 4.40 35.31
CA ASP A 47 -2.87 4.33 36.07
C ASP A 47 -1.75 3.59 35.34
N ALA A 48 -1.94 3.28 34.04
CA ALA A 48 -0.94 2.62 33.21
C ALA A 48 0.24 3.56 32.88
N PRO A 49 1.44 3.01 32.59
CA PRO A 49 2.58 3.81 32.16
C PRO A 49 2.27 4.58 30.87
N GLY A 50 2.92 5.72 30.70
CA GLY A 50 2.84 6.51 29.47
C GLY A 50 3.54 5.82 28.28
N GLU A 51 3.28 6.32 27.05
CA GLU A 51 3.84 5.72 25.83
C GLU A 51 5.36 5.59 25.88
N LYS A 52 6.09 6.56 26.45
CA LYS A 52 7.54 6.51 26.56
C LYS A 52 8.02 5.36 27.42
N GLU A 53 7.49 5.28 28.63
CA GLU A 53 7.86 4.30 29.65
C GLU A 53 7.52 2.88 29.20
N ALA A 54 6.32 2.67 28.65
CA ALA A 54 5.88 1.40 28.11
C ALA A 54 6.75 0.96 26.91
N LEU A 55 7.11 1.89 26.03
CA LEU A 55 7.92 1.60 24.86
C LEU A 55 9.38 1.28 25.24
N GLU A 56 9.96 1.99 26.20
CA GLU A 56 11.31 1.70 26.73
C GLU A 56 11.36 0.33 27.43
N ALA A 57 10.32 -0.01 28.21
CA ALA A 57 10.20 -1.33 28.82
C ALA A 57 10.07 -2.45 27.77
N PHE A 58 9.23 -2.25 26.75
CA PHE A 58 9.11 -3.18 25.62
C PHE A 58 10.42 -3.38 24.88
N LEU A 59 11.16 -2.30 24.58
CA LEU A 59 12.44 -2.39 23.89
C LEU A 59 13.52 -3.08 24.74
N THR A 60 13.47 -2.89 26.06
CA THR A 60 14.36 -3.60 27.00
C THR A 60 14.04 -5.10 26.99
N PHE A 61 12.75 -5.48 26.99
CA PHE A 61 12.30 -6.86 26.89
C PHE A 61 12.69 -7.49 25.54
N ALA A 62 12.46 -6.77 24.45
CA ALA A 62 12.79 -7.25 23.10
C ALA A 62 14.31 -7.42 22.89
N GLY A 63 15.14 -6.53 23.45
CA GLY A 63 16.58 -6.52 23.24
C GLY A 63 16.95 -6.45 21.76
N ASP A 64 17.94 -7.23 21.35
CA ASP A 64 18.42 -7.31 19.96
C ASP A 64 17.66 -8.36 19.12
N ARG A 65 16.54 -8.85 19.60
CA ARG A 65 15.78 -9.91 18.93
C ARG A 65 15.03 -9.37 17.72
N ILE A 66 14.83 -10.24 16.73
CA ILE A 66 13.97 -9.97 15.58
C ILE A 66 12.51 -9.98 16.06
N LEU A 67 11.79 -8.91 15.83
CA LEU A 67 10.37 -8.84 16.10
C LEU A 67 9.60 -9.67 15.06
N VAL A 68 8.61 -10.42 15.49
CA VAL A 68 7.70 -11.17 14.62
C VAL A 68 6.29 -10.70 14.89
N GLY A 69 5.57 -10.33 13.84
CA GLY A 69 4.19 -9.87 13.96
C GLY A 69 3.35 -10.29 12.76
N HIS A 70 2.03 -10.24 12.93
CA HIS A 70 1.08 -10.56 11.86
C HIS A 70 0.50 -9.27 11.26
N ASN A 71 0.82 -8.98 10.00
CA ASN A 71 0.56 -7.67 9.38
C ASN A 71 1.32 -6.53 10.09
N VAL A 72 2.42 -6.87 10.69
CA VAL A 72 3.22 -6.00 11.57
C VAL A 72 3.68 -4.72 10.85
N HIS A 73 4.02 -4.82 9.56
CA HIS A 73 4.44 -3.67 8.78
C HIS A 73 3.35 -2.60 8.68
N ALA A 74 2.13 -3.01 8.39
CA ALA A 74 1.02 -2.10 8.14
C ALA A 74 0.24 -1.72 9.40
N PHE A 75 0.38 -2.46 10.50
CA PHE A 75 -0.34 -2.22 11.74
C PHE A 75 0.62 -1.89 12.89
N ASP A 76 1.22 -2.86 13.55
CA ASP A 76 1.97 -2.65 14.80
C ASP A 76 3.09 -1.63 14.65
N MET A 77 3.87 -1.71 13.57
CA MET A 77 4.97 -0.77 13.31
C MET A 77 4.52 0.68 13.10
N ARG A 78 3.29 0.90 12.65
CA ARG A 78 2.73 2.26 12.56
C ARG A 78 2.49 2.85 13.94
N PHE A 79 1.90 2.08 14.84
CA PHE A 79 1.64 2.51 16.22
C PHE A 79 2.95 2.71 16.99
N LEU A 80 3.86 1.73 16.93
CA LEU A 80 5.17 1.80 17.58
C LEU A 80 6.00 3.00 17.10
N ARG A 81 6.07 3.22 15.79
CA ARG A 81 6.79 4.39 15.22
C ARG A 81 6.13 5.71 15.60
N ALA A 82 4.81 5.78 15.61
CA ALA A 82 4.09 6.97 16.02
C ALA A 82 4.34 7.29 17.51
N ALA A 83 4.29 6.29 18.38
CA ALA A 83 4.61 6.43 19.80
C ALA A 83 6.08 6.81 20.01
N ALA A 84 7.01 6.15 19.34
CA ALA A 84 8.45 6.46 19.39
C ALA A 84 8.74 7.91 18.98
N LYS A 85 8.10 8.39 17.90
CA LYS A 85 8.23 9.77 17.44
C LYS A 85 7.73 10.77 18.49
N ARG A 86 6.57 10.51 19.12
CA ARG A 86 6.01 11.39 20.16
C ARG A 86 6.86 11.40 21.43
N SER A 87 7.42 10.25 21.77
CA SER A 87 8.19 10.02 23.02
C SER A 87 9.67 10.32 22.90
N GLY A 88 10.18 10.57 21.68
CA GLY A 88 11.61 10.77 21.43
C GLY A 88 12.45 9.48 21.61
N VAL A 89 11.83 8.31 21.57
CA VAL A 89 12.49 7.00 21.70
C VAL A 89 12.99 6.55 20.33
N LYS A 90 14.23 6.06 20.25
CA LYS A 90 14.79 5.50 19.02
C LYS A 90 14.20 4.10 18.78
N LEU A 91 13.59 3.87 17.60
CA LEU A 91 12.97 2.61 17.22
C LEU A 91 13.39 2.22 15.79
N GLU A 92 14.29 1.26 15.68
CA GLU A 92 14.78 0.73 14.39
C GLU A 92 14.88 -0.82 14.44
N PRO A 93 13.78 -1.56 14.72
CA PRO A 93 13.85 -2.99 14.85
C PRO A 93 13.91 -3.69 13.49
N THR A 94 14.61 -4.83 13.45
CA THR A 94 14.41 -5.82 12.39
C THR A 94 13.14 -6.60 12.70
N TYR A 95 12.29 -6.83 11.70
CA TYR A 95 11.05 -7.58 11.90
C TYR A 95 10.68 -8.49 10.73
N ILE A 96 9.89 -9.52 11.03
CA ILE A 96 9.32 -10.50 10.10
C ILE A 96 7.80 -10.36 10.14
N ASP A 97 7.16 -10.36 8.97
CA ASP A 97 5.71 -10.30 8.82
C ASP A 97 5.13 -11.68 8.43
N THR A 98 4.47 -12.33 9.38
CA THR A 98 3.88 -13.66 9.19
C THR A 98 2.69 -13.66 8.24
N LEU A 99 1.98 -12.54 8.04
CA LEU A 99 0.95 -12.41 7.02
C LEU A 99 1.56 -12.63 5.63
N THR A 100 2.71 -12.03 5.39
CA THR A 100 3.47 -12.16 4.15
C THR A 100 3.94 -13.60 3.94
N MET A 101 4.48 -14.22 4.99
CA MET A 101 4.89 -15.62 4.95
C MET A 101 3.70 -16.55 4.66
N ALA A 102 2.60 -16.44 5.41
CA ALA A 102 1.43 -17.28 5.26
C ALA A 102 0.81 -17.24 3.86
N GLN A 103 0.71 -16.05 3.28
CA GLN A 103 0.19 -15.88 1.92
C GLN A 103 1.04 -16.59 0.85
N THR A 104 2.31 -16.82 1.15
CA THR A 104 3.25 -17.50 0.25
C THR A 104 3.30 -18.99 0.53
N MET A 105 3.31 -19.38 1.80
CA MET A 105 3.47 -20.78 2.21
C MET A 105 2.16 -21.58 2.07
N TYR A 106 1.01 -20.94 2.34
CA TYR A 106 -0.32 -21.56 2.36
C TYR A 106 -1.26 -20.90 1.35
N PRO A 107 -1.02 -21.02 0.03
CA PRO A 107 -1.88 -20.40 -0.98
C PRO A 107 -3.28 -21.04 -0.98
N GLY A 108 -4.32 -20.20 -1.22
CA GLY A 108 -5.69 -20.71 -1.38
C GLY A 108 -6.58 -20.59 -0.14
N LEU A 109 -6.07 -20.06 0.98
CA LEU A 109 -6.94 -19.74 2.11
C LEU A 109 -7.90 -18.60 1.76
N HIS A 110 -9.14 -18.68 2.20
CA HIS A 110 -10.17 -17.66 1.94
C HIS A 110 -9.82 -16.28 2.51
N ASN A 111 -9.06 -16.25 3.60
CA ASN A 111 -8.38 -15.06 4.13
C ASN A 111 -7.13 -15.49 4.92
N TYR A 112 -6.32 -14.52 5.32
CA TYR A 112 -5.08 -14.75 6.06
C TYR A 112 -5.10 -14.06 7.43
N LYS A 113 -6.26 -14.00 8.08
CA LYS A 113 -6.32 -13.58 9.50
C LYS A 113 -5.60 -14.61 10.36
N GLN A 114 -5.01 -14.18 11.48
CA GLN A 114 -4.27 -15.03 12.40
C GLN A 114 -5.09 -16.26 12.83
N GLY A 115 -6.36 -16.09 13.20
CA GLY A 115 -7.25 -17.19 13.57
C GLY A 115 -7.51 -18.19 12.43
N THR A 116 -7.54 -17.72 11.16
CA THR A 116 -7.69 -18.61 9.99
C THR A 116 -6.44 -19.46 9.78
N ILE A 117 -5.26 -18.86 9.95
CA ILE A 117 -3.98 -19.57 9.85
C ILE A 117 -3.84 -20.55 11.00
N ASN A 118 -4.17 -20.13 12.23
CA ASN A 118 -4.15 -20.99 13.42
C ASN A 118 -4.99 -22.25 13.22
N LYS A 119 -6.21 -22.09 12.69
CA LYS A 119 -7.10 -23.21 12.35
C LYS A 119 -6.55 -24.09 11.22
N HIS A 120 -5.96 -23.48 10.19
CA HIS A 120 -5.36 -24.24 9.08
C HIS A 120 -4.19 -25.10 9.53
N LEU A 121 -3.41 -24.62 10.49
CA LEU A 121 -2.28 -25.34 11.08
C LEU A 121 -2.69 -26.26 12.26
N GLU A 122 -3.99 -26.42 12.51
CA GLU A 122 -4.56 -27.27 13.57
C GLU A 122 -4.01 -26.95 14.97
N LEU A 123 -3.68 -25.68 15.21
CA LEU A 123 -3.15 -25.20 16.49
C LEU A 123 -4.27 -24.95 17.51
N PRO A 124 -3.96 -25.00 18.82
CA PRO A 124 -4.94 -24.73 19.89
C PRO A 124 -5.66 -23.41 19.70
N ALA A 125 -6.97 -23.38 19.98
CA ALA A 125 -7.75 -22.15 19.99
C ALA A 125 -7.24 -21.19 21.06
N TYR A 126 -7.41 -19.88 20.85
CA TYR A 126 -7.01 -18.81 21.77
C TYR A 126 -8.06 -17.69 21.76
N GLU A 127 -8.11 -16.90 22.80
CA GLU A 127 -8.94 -15.69 22.87
C GLU A 127 -8.27 -14.56 22.04
N ALA A 128 -8.92 -14.15 20.95
CA ALA A 128 -8.43 -13.06 20.14
C ALA A 128 -8.70 -11.68 20.79
N HIS A 129 -7.89 -10.69 20.39
CA HIS A 129 -7.99 -9.28 20.81
C HIS A 129 -7.42 -8.97 22.22
N ARG A 130 -6.60 -9.87 22.77
CA ARG A 130 -5.71 -9.62 23.90
C ARG A 130 -4.27 -9.73 23.41
N ALA A 131 -3.49 -8.67 23.63
CA ALA A 131 -2.17 -8.52 22.97
C ALA A 131 -1.21 -9.67 23.31
N CYS A 132 -1.17 -10.12 24.55
CA CYS A 132 -0.30 -11.22 24.97
C CYS A 132 -0.73 -12.57 24.39
N GLU A 133 -2.04 -12.89 24.42
CA GLU A 133 -2.58 -14.13 23.88
C GLU A 133 -2.44 -14.22 22.37
N ASP A 134 -2.71 -13.11 21.67
CA ASP A 134 -2.47 -12.98 20.22
C ASP A 134 -0.98 -13.22 19.91
N SER A 135 -0.07 -12.67 20.73
CA SER A 135 1.37 -12.84 20.56
C SER A 135 1.82 -14.28 20.81
N ALA A 136 1.28 -14.95 21.82
CA ALA A 136 1.57 -16.36 22.11
C ALA A 136 1.06 -17.29 21.00
N ALA A 137 -0.16 -17.05 20.51
CA ALA A 137 -0.71 -17.79 19.37
C ALA A 137 0.13 -17.56 18.08
N LEU A 138 0.57 -16.32 17.85
CA LEU A 138 1.45 -15.99 16.74
C LEU A 138 2.81 -16.68 16.87
N GLY A 139 3.35 -16.77 18.07
CA GLY A 139 4.59 -17.51 18.35
C GLY A 139 4.49 -18.97 17.89
N ARG A 140 3.41 -19.65 18.24
CA ARG A 140 3.14 -21.04 17.81
C ARG A 140 3.02 -21.15 16.28
N ILE A 141 2.25 -20.26 15.64
CA ILE A 141 2.12 -20.19 14.18
C ILE A 141 3.49 -20.03 13.53
N PHE A 142 4.31 -19.13 14.03
CA PHE A 142 5.62 -18.83 13.48
C PHE A 142 6.58 -20.03 13.61
N CYS A 143 6.53 -20.77 14.72
CA CYS A 143 7.32 -21.99 14.90
C CYS A 143 6.97 -23.06 13.86
N VAL A 144 5.68 -23.29 13.58
CA VAL A 144 5.25 -24.21 12.52
C VAL A 144 5.77 -23.72 11.15
N MET A 145 5.62 -22.43 10.86
CA MET A 145 6.15 -21.85 9.62
C MET A 145 7.67 -22.05 9.47
N LEU A 146 8.43 -21.94 10.55
CA LEU A 146 9.88 -22.19 10.51
C LEU A 146 10.20 -23.66 10.24
N ASN A 147 9.44 -24.60 10.82
CA ASN A 147 9.60 -26.03 10.53
C ASN A 147 9.29 -26.33 9.07
N ASP A 148 8.18 -25.81 8.53
CA ASP A 148 7.82 -25.96 7.11
C ASP A 148 8.87 -25.35 6.17
N LEU A 149 9.56 -24.29 6.58
CA LEU A 149 10.67 -23.69 5.84
C LEU A 149 11.93 -24.56 5.92
N ALA A 150 12.22 -25.12 7.08
CA ALA A 150 13.37 -26.03 7.26
C ALA A 150 13.24 -27.30 6.39
N GLU A 151 12.03 -27.84 6.25
CA GLU A 151 11.74 -28.93 5.31
C GLU A 151 12.03 -28.56 3.83
N LYS A 152 12.00 -27.26 3.51
CA LYS A 152 12.34 -26.70 2.20
C LYS A 152 13.79 -26.20 2.11
N GLU A 153 14.64 -26.66 3.02
CA GLU A 153 16.06 -26.29 3.11
C GLU A 153 16.32 -24.79 3.39
N VAL A 154 15.31 -24.03 3.84
CA VAL A 154 15.44 -22.64 4.25
C VAL A 154 15.72 -22.61 5.75
N THR A 155 16.98 -22.50 6.13
CA THR A 155 17.43 -22.64 7.54
C THR A 155 17.93 -21.35 8.17
N LYS A 156 18.09 -20.30 7.36
CA LYS A 156 18.55 -18.98 7.83
C LYS A 156 17.48 -17.89 7.61
N VAL A 157 17.38 -16.99 8.55
CA VAL A 157 16.47 -15.82 8.44
C VAL A 157 16.73 -15.01 7.17
N SER A 158 18.00 -14.83 6.79
CA SER A 158 18.40 -14.13 5.55
C SER A 158 17.91 -14.83 4.27
N GLU A 159 17.58 -16.10 4.34
CA GLU A 159 17.12 -16.90 3.21
C GLU A 159 15.60 -16.97 3.10
N ILE A 160 14.83 -16.52 4.10
CA ILE A 160 13.36 -16.59 4.11
C ILE A 160 12.80 -15.92 2.85
N ASN A 161 13.29 -14.73 2.49
CA ASN A 161 12.79 -13.98 1.34
C ASN A 161 13.12 -14.67 0.00
N THR A 162 14.27 -15.28 -0.12
CA THR A 162 14.69 -16.00 -1.34
C THR A 162 14.13 -17.40 -1.42
N GLY A 163 14.09 -18.13 -0.31
CA GLY A 163 13.57 -19.50 -0.22
C GLY A 163 12.05 -19.60 -0.38
N LEU A 164 11.30 -18.55 -0.03
CA LEU A 164 9.86 -18.46 -0.28
C LEU A 164 9.50 -18.11 -1.73
N GLY A 165 10.49 -18.04 -2.63
CA GLY A 165 10.28 -17.79 -4.05
C GLY A 165 10.01 -16.32 -4.36
N GLY A 166 11.06 -15.61 -4.77
CA GLY A 166 11.11 -14.16 -4.96
C GLY A 166 10.05 -13.50 -5.86
N ASN A 167 9.26 -14.29 -6.60
CA ASN A 167 8.21 -13.72 -7.47
C ASN A 167 6.97 -13.23 -6.69
N ARG A 168 6.67 -13.75 -5.49
CA ARG A 168 5.48 -13.33 -4.73
C ARG A 168 5.68 -12.09 -3.87
N GLU A 169 6.89 -11.76 -3.45
CA GLU A 169 7.17 -10.47 -2.80
C GLU A 169 6.93 -9.29 -3.73
N VAL A 170 7.26 -9.46 -5.01
CA VAL A 170 6.96 -8.46 -6.06
C VAL A 170 5.45 -8.22 -6.16
N LEU A 171 4.64 -9.26 -5.97
CA LEU A 171 3.17 -9.17 -6.08
C LEU A 171 2.50 -8.46 -4.89
N LYS A 172 3.16 -8.35 -3.73
CA LYS A 172 2.65 -7.63 -2.56
C LYS A 172 3.02 -6.16 -2.55
N LYS A 173 4.00 -5.75 -3.35
CA LYS A 173 4.40 -4.34 -3.45
C LYS A 173 3.25 -3.50 -3.97
N LYS A 174 3.23 -2.24 -3.57
CA LYS A 174 2.34 -1.20 -4.10
C LYS A 174 2.41 -1.27 -5.63
N TYR A 175 1.29 -1.35 -6.30
CA TYR A 175 1.20 -1.30 -7.76
C TYR A 175 0.65 0.05 -8.18
N TYR A 176 0.97 0.42 -9.41
CA TYR A 176 0.59 1.68 -10.01
C TYR A 176 -0.11 1.43 -11.34
N HIS A 177 -0.92 2.36 -11.78
CA HIS A 177 -1.43 2.35 -13.13
C HIS A 177 -0.30 2.68 -14.12
N LEU A 178 -0.36 2.06 -15.27
CA LEU A 178 0.54 2.26 -16.40
C LEU A 178 -0.27 2.13 -17.69
N ILE A 179 -0.04 3.04 -18.64
CA ILE A 179 -0.60 2.90 -19.99
C ILE A 179 0.51 2.49 -20.94
N ILE A 180 0.21 1.54 -21.80
CA ILE A 180 1.12 1.03 -22.83
C ILE A 180 0.50 1.29 -24.19
N LEU A 181 1.19 2.05 -25.02
CA LEU A 181 0.81 2.30 -26.41
C LEU A 181 1.68 1.48 -27.36
N VAL A 182 1.06 0.90 -28.37
CA VAL A 182 1.74 0.10 -29.38
C VAL A 182 2.17 0.99 -30.55
N LYS A 183 3.47 0.98 -30.90
CA LYS A 183 4.02 1.73 -32.02
C LYS A 183 3.98 0.96 -33.35
N ASN A 184 4.13 -0.37 -33.31
CA ASN A 184 4.28 -1.22 -34.45
C ASN A 184 3.95 -2.68 -34.15
N GLN A 185 4.03 -3.56 -35.16
CA GLN A 185 3.70 -4.99 -35.01
C GLN A 185 4.57 -5.72 -33.97
N MET A 186 5.83 -5.33 -33.80
CA MET A 186 6.70 -5.88 -32.76
C MET A 186 6.17 -5.51 -31.37
N GLY A 187 5.79 -4.24 -31.18
CA GLY A 187 5.18 -3.77 -29.96
C GLY A 187 3.86 -4.51 -29.64
N LEU A 188 3.01 -4.75 -30.64
CA LEU A 188 1.78 -5.53 -30.44
C LEU A 188 2.08 -6.95 -29.94
N LYS A 189 3.04 -7.63 -30.56
CA LYS A 189 3.50 -8.95 -30.12
C LYS A 189 4.06 -8.92 -28.69
N ASN A 190 4.82 -7.89 -28.36
CA ASN A 190 5.39 -7.71 -27.04
C ASN A 190 4.32 -7.40 -25.99
N LEU A 191 3.32 -6.57 -26.32
CA LEU A 191 2.18 -6.32 -25.45
C LEU A 191 1.43 -7.62 -25.11
N TYR A 192 1.15 -8.47 -26.10
CA TYR A 192 0.51 -9.76 -25.84
C TYR A 192 1.32 -10.65 -24.90
N LYS A 193 2.64 -10.68 -25.04
CA LYS A 193 3.52 -11.41 -24.11
C LYS A 193 3.44 -10.83 -22.69
N ILE A 194 3.50 -9.50 -22.55
CA ILE A 194 3.38 -8.83 -21.25
C ILE A 194 2.05 -9.19 -20.58
N VAL A 195 0.93 -9.09 -21.32
CA VAL A 195 -0.39 -9.41 -20.81
C VAL A 195 -0.50 -10.89 -20.42
N SER A 196 0.00 -11.80 -21.24
CA SER A 196 0.00 -13.24 -20.96
C SER A 196 0.81 -13.56 -19.70
N GLU A 197 2.04 -13.06 -19.62
CA GLU A 197 2.89 -13.24 -18.43
C GLU A 197 2.26 -12.65 -17.16
N ALA A 198 1.63 -11.48 -17.27
CA ALA A 198 0.95 -10.83 -16.16
C ALA A 198 -0.19 -11.68 -15.59
N HIS A 199 -0.92 -12.42 -16.45
CA HIS A 199 -2.00 -13.30 -16.03
C HIS A 199 -1.51 -14.66 -15.53
N VAL A 200 -0.50 -15.24 -16.15
CA VAL A 200 -0.02 -16.59 -15.82
C VAL A 200 0.92 -16.55 -14.61
N ASN A 201 1.89 -15.63 -14.61
CA ASN A 201 3.01 -15.66 -13.65
C ASN A 201 2.93 -14.55 -12.58
N TYR A 202 2.18 -13.47 -12.83
CA TYR A 202 2.16 -12.29 -11.94
C TYR A 202 0.75 -11.88 -11.51
N PHE A 203 -0.22 -12.79 -11.56
CA PHE A 203 -1.59 -12.51 -11.12
C PHE A 203 -1.70 -12.52 -9.59
N PHE A 204 -2.12 -11.41 -9.03
CA PHE A 204 -2.52 -11.32 -7.62
C PHE A 204 -3.70 -10.36 -7.48
N LYS A 205 -4.93 -10.90 -7.32
CA LYS A 205 -6.22 -10.19 -7.37
C LYS A 205 -6.52 -9.56 -8.75
N LYS A 206 -5.50 -9.12 -9.46
CA LYS A 206 -5.50 -8.60 -10.84
C LYS A 206 -4.13 -8.88 -11.47
N PRO A 207 -4.02 -8.88 -12.81
CA PRO A 207 -2.73 -9.01 -13.47
C PRO A 207 -1.82 -7.84 -13.12
N ARG A 208 -0.55 -8.13 -12.86
CA ARG A 208 0.47 -7.13 -12.53
C ARG A 208 1.69 -7.31 -13.41
N VAL A 209 2.39 -6.23 -13.66
CA VAL A 209 3.55 -6.26 -14.54
C VAL A 209 4.76 -5.68 -13.80
N PRO A 210 5.77 -6.49 -13.48
CA PRO A 210 7.01 -5.97 -12.91
C PRO A 210 7.83 -5.21 -13.97
N ARG A 211 8.60 -4.21 -13.54
CA ARG A 211 9.47 -3.42 -14.46
C ARG A 211 10.45 -4.28 -15.24
N SER A 212 10.95 -5.36 -14.67
CA SER A 212 11.83 -6.31 -15.37
C SER A 212 11.17 -6.91 -16.61
N LEU A 213 9.87 -7.26 -16.49
CA LEU A 213 9.08 -7.75 -17.63
C LEU A 213 8.83 -6.67 -18.68
N LEU A 214 8.49 -5.44 -18.23
CA LEU A 214 8.35 -4.29 -19.13
C LEU A 214 9.65 -4.02 -19.91
N ASN A 215 10.78 -4.00 -19.22
CA ASN A 215 12.08 -3.76 -19.85
C ASN A 215 12.45 -4.87 -20.83
N LYS A 216 12.11 -6.13 -20.51
CA LYS A 216 12.36 -7.28 -21.41
C LYS A 216 11.61 -7.16 -22.74
N TYR A 217 10.40 -6.61 -22.73
CA TYR A 217 9.52 -6.50 -23.90
C TYR A 217 9.24 -5.04 -24.30
N ARG A 218 10.17 -4.12 -24.00
CA ARG A 218 10.01 -2.68 -24.23
C ARG A 218 9.93 -2.30 -25.69
N ASP A 219 10.57 -3.06 -26.56
CA ASP A 219 10.69 -2.71 -27.98
C ASP A 219 9.34 -2.61 -28.70
N GLY A 220 9.15 -1.52 -29.45
CA GLY A 220 7.91 -1.20 -30.14
C GLY A 220 6.76 -0.70 -29.25
N LEU A 221 7.03 -0.36 -27.99
CA LEU A 221 6.06 0.18 -27.03
C LEU A 221 6.43 1.59 -26.60
N LEU A 222 5.40 2.38 -26.26
CA LEU A 222 5.51 3.63 -25.49
C LEU A 222 4.82 3.43 -24.15
N LEU A 223 5.45 3.87 -23.08
CA LEU A 223 4.87 3.88 -21.75
C LEU A 223 4.52 5.29 -21.33
N THR A 224 3.33 5.47 -20.76
CA THR A 224 2.93 6.75 -20.18
C THR A 224 2.85 6.69 -18.67
N SER A 225 2.92 7.85 -18.01
CA SER A 225 2.88 7.92 -16.54
C SER A 225 1.49 7.64 -15.94
N ALA A 226 0.48 7.50 -16.78
CA ALA A 226 -0.92 7.26 -16.45
C ALA A 226 -1.55 8.36 -15.56
N CYS A 227 -2.72 8.03 -14.95
CA CYS A 227 -3.53 8.93 -14.14
C CYS A 227 -2.95 9.18 -12.73
N GLU A 228 -3.75 9.71 -11.82
CA GLU A 228 -3.40 9.94 -10.41
C GLU A 228 -3.02 8.65 -9.64
N ALA A 229 -3.45 7.49 -10.14
CA ALA A 229 -3.03 6.20 -9.61
C ALA A 229 -1.68 5.70 -10.18
N GLY A 230 -1.07 6.45 -11.09
CA GLY A 230 0.28 6.21 -11.61
C GLY A 230 1.37 6.50 -10.59
N GLU A 231 2.56 5.96 -10.83
CA GLU A 231 3.69 6.10 -9.90
C GLU A 231 4.15 7.55 -9.78
N LEU A 232 4.29 8.26 -10.90
CA LEU A 232 4.76 9.65 -10.91
C LEU A 232 3.82 10.58 -10.14
N TYR A 233 2.52 10.52 -10.44
CA TYR A 233 1.57 11.41 -9.80
C TYR A 233 1.46 11.13 -8.28
N ARG A 234 1.46 9.87 -7.87
CA ARG A 234 1.49 9.50 -6.45
C ARG A 234 2.74 9.97 -5.74
N ALA A 235 3.90 9.88 -6.40
CA ALA A 235 5.15 10.39 -5.82
C ALA A 235 5.09 11.92 -5.62
N ILE A 236 4.45 12.66 -6.53
CA ILE A 236 4.22 14.11 -6.39
C ILE A 236 3.32 14.39 -5.19
N VAL A 237 2.19 13.69 -5.07
CA VAL A 237 1.25 13.83 -3.95
C VAL A 237 1.92 13.49 -2.61
N ASP A 238 2.76 12.46 -2.58
CA ASP A 238 3.50 12.02 -1.40
C ASP A 238 4.65 12.99 -1.01
N GLY A 239 4.90 14.05 -1.79
CA GLY A 239 5.92 15.07 -1.51
C GLY A 239 7.37 14.62 -1.79
N THR A 240 7.54 13.69 -2.72
CA THR A 240 8.87 13.22 -3.16
C THR A 240 9.71 14.37 -3.72
N SER A 241 11.01 14.36 -3.47
CA SER A 241 11.90 15.42 -3.95
C SER A 241 11.92 15.50 -5.49
N TYR A 242 12.14 16.71 -6.03
CA TYR A 242 12.11 16.95 -7.48
C TYR A 242 13.14 16.08 -8.23
N GLU A 243 14.32 15.86 -7.65
CA GLU A 243 15.36 15.01 -8.24
C GLU A 243 14.93 13.53 -8.31
N GLU A 244 14.23 13.03 -7.31
CA GLU A 244 13.66 11.68 -7.36
C GLU A 244 12.47 11.60 -8.34
N LEU A 245 11.64 12.65 -8.44
CA LEU A 245 10.58 12.75 -9.44
C LEU A 245 11.15 12.70 -10.86
N LYS A 246 12.29 13.36 -11.13
CA LYS A 246 13.01 13.26 -12.43
C LYS A 246 13.40 11.83 -12.75
N LYS A 247 13.92 11.07 -11.78
CA LYS A 247 14.29 9.67 -12.00
C LYS A 247 13.08 8.80 -12.32
N ILE A 248 11.96 9.01 -11.62
CA ILE A 248 10.69 8.31 -11.89
C ILE A 248 10.18 8.68 -13.28
N ALA A 249 10.09 9.97 -13.61
CA ALA A 249 9.61 10.47 -14.89
C ALA A 249 10.48 10.01 -16.07
N ALA A 250 11.80 9.87 -15.86
CA ALA A 250 12.73 9.40 -16.89
C ALA A 250 12.40 8.01 -17.44
N TYR A 251 11.69 7.18 -16.68
CA TYR A 251 11.29 5.84 -17.09
C TYR A 251 10.22 5.82 -18.17
N TYR A 252 9.34 6.82 -18.21
CA TYR A 252 8.22 6.94 -19.14
C TYR A 252 8.63 7.64 -20.43
N ASP A 253 7.96 7.33 -21.55
CA ASP A 253 8.14 8.03 -22.81
C ASP A 253 7.29 9.29 -22.87
N ILE A 254 6.11 9.26 -22.24
CA ILE A 254 5.12 10.32 -22.24
C ILE A 254 4.66 10.53 -20.79
N LEU A 255 4.49 11.79 -20.39
CA LEU A 255 3.90 12.13 -19.09
C LEU A 255 2.45 12.58 -19.28
N GLU A 256 1.59 12.34 -18.29
CA GLU A 256 0.17 12.65 -18.38
C GLU A 256 -0.25 13.64 -17.30
N ILE A 257 -1.15 14.55 -17.67
CA ILE A 257 -1.94 15.39 -16.77
C ILE A 257 -3.42 15.17 -17.05
N GLN A 258 -4.26 15.49 -16.07
CA GLN A 258 -5.71 15.30 -16.17
C GLN A 258 -6.46 16.56 -15.76
N PRO A 259 -7.73 16.74 -16.22
CA PRO A 259 -8.62 17.76 -15.72
C PRO A 259 -8.71 17.77 -14.19
N LEU A 260 -8.82 18.95 -13.59
CA LEU A 260 -8.87 19.09 -12.12
C LEU A 260 -10.03 18.30 -11.51
N GLY A 261 -11.18 18.25 -12.20
CA GLY A 261 -12.36 17.51 -11.77
C GLY A 261 -12.13 16.01 -11.57
N ASN A 262 -11.21 15.41 -12.34
CA ASN A 262 -10.88 13.99 -12.19
C ASN A 262 -10.26 13.70 -10.80
N ASN A 263 -9.55 14.67 -10.24
CA ASN A 263 -8.83 14.58 -8.97
C ASN A 263 -9.48 15.38 -7.82
N ALA A 264 -10.66 15.96 -8.02
CA ALA A 264 -11.37 16.75 -7.02
C ALA A 264 -11.66 15.97 -5.71
N TYR A 265 -11.77 14.66 -5.80
CA TYR A 265 -11.91 13.77 -4.63
C TYR A 265 -10.75 13.92 -3.64
N MET A 266 -9.56 14.31 -4.08
CA MET A 266 -8.40 14.49 -3.19
C MET A 266 -8.62 15.65 -2.20
N VAL A 267 -9.29 16.71 -2.65
CA VAL A 267 -9.68 17.84 -1.77
C VAL A 267 -10.84 17.44 -0.88
N ARG A 268 -11.89 16.85 -1.46
CA ARG A 268 -13.07 16.36 -0.73
C ARG A 268 -12.69 15.42 0.42
N ASP A 269 -11.77 14.49 0.18
CA ASP A 269 -11.35 13.47 1.13
C ASP A 269 -10.19 13.95 2.06
N GLY A 270 -9.80 15.22 1.97
CA GLY A 270 -8.74 15.82 2.79
C GLY A 270 -7.33 15.28 2.53
N LYS A 271 -7.09 14.70 1.33
CA LYS A 271 -5.76 14.24 0.91
C LYS A 271 -4.84 15.38 0.51
N VAL A 272 -5.43 16.44 -0.02
CA VAL A 272 -4.79 17.72 -0.31
C VAL A 272 -5.68 18.86 0.21
N ASP A 273 -5.10 20.03 0.44
CA ASP A 273 -5.75 21.17 1.08
C ASP A 273 -6.61 22.01 0.11
N SER A 274 -6.32 21.99 -1.18
CA SER A 274 -6.97 22.87 -2.15
C SER A 274 -6.89 22.38 -3.60
N GLU A 275 -7.77 22.94 -4.46
CA GLU A 275 -7.68 22.74 -5.92
C GLU A 275 -6.40 23.36 -6.49
N GLU A 276 -5.88 24.45 -5.90
CA GLU A 276 -4.62 25.05 -6.34
C GLU A 276 -3.45 24.04 -6.20
N ARG A 277 -3.49 23.21 -5.18
CA ARG A 277 -2.49 22.14 -5.02
C ARG A 277 -2.54 21.12 -6.16
N ILE A 278 -3.74 20.79 -6.66
CA ILE A 278 -3.88 19.90 -7.84
C ILE A 278 -3.31 20.57 -9.10
N LYS A 279 -3.52 21.90 -9.27
CA LYS A 279 -2.90 22.68 -10.37
C LYS A 279 -1.37 22.65 -10.28
N GLU A 280 -0.81 22.78 -9.07
CA GLU A 280 0.64 22.67 -8.84
C GLU A 280 1.18 21.28 -9.22
N PHE A 281 0.45 20.21 -8.95
CA PHE A 281 0.84 18.86 -9.37
C PHE A 281 0.92 18.76 -10.89
N ASN A 282 -0.09 19.24 -11.61
CA ASN A 282 -0.07 19.26 -13.07
C ASN A 282 1.08 20.13 -13.62
N ARG A 283 1.33 21.32 -13.04
CA ARG A 283 2.48 22.17 -13.41
C ARG A 283 3.82 21.45 -13.16
N THR A 284 3.91 20.67 -12.09
CA THR A 284 5.10 19.87 -11.77
C THR A 284 5.35 18.80 -12.85
N VAL A 285 4.31 18.10 -13.30
CA VAL A 285 4.42 17.14 -14.41
C VAL A 285 4.87 17.82 -15.70
N ILE A 286 4.30 18.98 -16.04
CA ILE A 286 4.68 19.77 -17.21
C ILE A 286 6.16 20.16 -17.13
N LYS A 287 6.60 20.69 -16.00
CA LYS A 287 8.01 21.05 -15.78
C LYS A 287 8.95 19.87 -15.90
N LEU A 288 8.57 18.70 -15.40
CA LEU A 288 9.34 17.46 -15.56
C LEU A 288 9.45 17.06 -17.04
N GLY A 289 8.37 17.21 -17.81
CA GLY A 289 8.39 17.00 -19.26
C GLY A 289 9.36 17.93 -19.98
N GLU A 290 9.34 19.21 -19.66
CA GLU A 290 10.26 20.21 -20.19
C GLU A 290 11.73 19.87 -19.87
N ASP A 291 12.04 19.64 -18.59
CA ASP A 291 13.39 19.32 -18.12
C ASP A 291 13.95 18.01 -18.72
N LEU A 292 13.09 17.05 -19.02
CA LEU A 292 13.48 15.74 -19.56
C LEU A 292 13.26 15.65 -21.08
N HIS A 293 12.82 16.72 -21.73
CA HIS A 293 12.47 16.75 -23.17
C HIS A 293 11.49 15.63 -23.55
N LYS A 294 10.45 15.43 -22.73
CA LYS A 294 9.40 14.43 -22.94
C LYS A 294 8.07 15.11 -23.24
N PRO A 295 7.27 14.56 -24.16
CA PRO A 295 5.92 15.05 -24.36
C PRO A 295 5.08 14.89 -23.10
N VAL A 296 4.29 15.90 -22.79
CA VAL A 296 3.22 15.86 -21.79
C VAL A 296 1.90 15.89 -22.54
N ILE A 297 0.97 15.03 -22.18
CA ILE A 297 -0.35 14.99 -22.80
C ILE A 297 -1.46 15.14 -21.76
N ALA A 298 -2.53 15.81 -22.15
CA ALA A 298 -3.75 15.91 -21.36
C ALA A 298 -4.70 14.76 -21.72
N THR A 299 -5.07 13.92 -20.75
CA THR A 299 -6.00 12.81 -20.93
C THR A 299 -7.26 12.98 -20.10
N GLY A 300 -8.41 12.57 -20.64
CA GLY A 300 -9.72 12.71 -19.98
C GLY A 300 -10.03 11.61 -18.97
N ASP A 301 -9.33 10.48 -19.03
CA ASP A 301 -9.65 9.26 -18.25
C ASP A 301 -11.12 8.83 -18.43
N VAL A 302 -11.56 8.79 -19.69
CA VAL A 302 -12.97 8.61 -20.07
C VAL A 302 -13.50 7.25 -19.65
N HIS A 303 -14.61 7.24 -18.91
CA HIS A 303 -15.30 6.04 -18.44
C HIS A 303 -16.75 5.95 -18.95
N PHE A 304 -17.29 7.03 -19.49
CA PHE A 304 -18.64 7.08 -20.09
C PHE A 304 -18.71 8.22 -21.13
N THR A 305 -19.73 8.18 -21.99
CA THR A 305 -19.79 9.09 -23.15
C THR A 305 -20.36 10.45 -22.76
N GLU A 306 -21.55 10.49 -22.19
CA GLU A 306 -22.25 11.72 -21.87
C GLU A 306 -22.19 11.98 -20.35
N PRO A 307 -22.25 13.25 -19.89
CA PRO A 307 -22.25 13.58 -18.46
C PRO A 307 -23.31 12.84 -17.64
N GLU A 308 -24.49 12.62 -18.24
CA GLU A 308 -25.64 11.94 -17.62
C GLU A 308 -25.38 10.45 -17.38
N ASP A 309 -24.46 9.84 -18.12
CA ASP A 309 -24.10 8.42 -18.00
C ASP A 309 -23.38 8.11 -16.67
N ALA A 310 -22.95 9.13 -15.94
CA ALA A 310 -22.35 8.99 -14.62
C ALA A 310 -23.20 8.13 -13.66
N ILE A 311 -24.52 8.18 -13.79
CA ILE A 311 -25.45 7.39 -12.97
C ILE A 311 -25.27 5.88 -13.19
N TYR A 312 -25.05 5.45 -14.44
CA TYR A 312 -24.84 4.02 -14.73
C TYR A 312 -23.56 3.49 -14.10
N ARG A 313 -22.51 4.31 -14.15
CA ARG A 313 -21.23 3.98 -13.47
C ARG A 313 -21.43 3.93 -11.95
N ALA A 314 -22.19 4.85 -11.36
CA ALA A 314 -22.51 4.85 -9.93
C ALA A 314 -23.22 3.55 -9.51
N VAL A 315 -24.24 3.10 -10.27
CA VAL A 315 -24.94 1.84 -10.00
C VAL A 315 -24.00 0.64 -10.05
N LEU A 316 -23.14 0.56 -11.06
CA LEU A 316 -22.15 -0.53 -11.19
C LEU A 316 -21.14 -0.52 -10.05
N GLN A 317 -20.66 0.65 -9.65
CA GLN A 317 -19.73 0.78 -8.54
C GLN A 317 -20.37 0.44 -7.19
N ALA A 318 -21.59 0.89 -6.94
CA ALA A 318 -22.35 0.54 -5.75
C ALA A 318 -22.56 -0.98 -5.66
N GLY A 319 -22.92 -1.65 -6.77
CA GLY A 319 -23.04 -3.10 -6.86
C GLY A 319 -21.72 -3.84 -6.57
N ASN A 320 -20.58 -3.24 -6.84
CA ASN A 320 -19.24 -3.75 -6.52
C ASN A 320 -18.74 -3.33 -5.12
N GLY A 321 -19.57 -2.65 -4.31
CA GLY A 321 -19.26 -2.30 -2.93
C GLY A 321 -18.37 -1.06 -2.75
N PHE A 322 -18.26 -0.18 -3.76
CA PHE A 322 -17.56 1.08 -3.63
C PHE A 322 -18.38 2.04 -2.77
N LYS A 323 -17.76 2.59 -1.72
CA LYS A 323 -18.45 3.46 -0.73
C LYS A 323 -18.74 4.87 -1.24
N ASP A 324 -18.01 5.31 -2.26
CA ASP A 324 -18.06 6.63 -2.89
C ASP A 324 -18.75 6.61 -4.26
N ALA A 325 -19.53 5.56 -4.54
CA ALA A 325 -20.23 5.38 -5.82
C ALA A 325 -21.11 6.57 -6.21
N ASP A 326 -21.72 7.26 -5.23
CA ASP A 326 -22.57 8.43 -5.46
C ASP A 326 -21.79 9.72 -5.80
N ASN A 327 -20.47 9.72 -5.63
CA ASN A 327 -19.60 10.88 -5.89
C ASN A 327 -18.80 10.67 -7.17
N GLN A 328 -19.48 10.62 -8.31
CA GLN A 328 -18.84 10.37 -9.60
C GLN A 328 -17.96 11.56 -10.04
N PRO A 329 -16.67 11.32 -10.38
CA PRO A 329 -15.87 12.33 -11.07
C PRO A 329 -16.38 12.50 -12.52
N PRO A 330 -16.14 13.68 -13.15
CA PRO A 330 -16.66 13.99 -14.48
C PRO A 330 -15.82 13.31 -15.58
N LEU A 331 -15.87 11.98 -15.67
CA LEU A 331 -15.06 11.15 -16.58
C LEU A 331 -15.77 10.90 -17.91
N PHE A 332 -16.53 11.86 -18.40
CA PHE A 332 -17.20 11.80 -19.70
C PHE A 332 -16.27 12.17 -20.85
N PHE A 333 -16.64 11.77 -22.06
CA PHE A 333 -15.90 12.12 -23.28
C PHE A 333 -15.98 13.62 -23.54
N ARG A 334 -14.85 14.26 -23.73
CA ARG A 334 -14.72 15.71 -24.00
C ARG A 334 -14.17 15.95 -25.39
N THR A 335 -14.68 16.96 -26.07
CA THR A 335 -14.07 17.49 -27.29
C THR A 335 -12.76 18.20 -26.96
N THR A 336 -11.95 18.49 -27.97
CA THR A 336 -10.73 19.31 -27.81
C THR A 336 -11.02 20.65 -27.14
N GLN A 337 -12.15 21.28 -27.52
CA GLN A 337 -12.56 22.57 -26.94
C GLN A 337 -12.87 22.42 -25.45
N ASP A 338 -13.59 21.36 -25.08
CA ASP A 338 -13.92 21.07 -23.67
C ASP A 338 -12.66 20.75 -22.87
N MET A 339 -11.71 20.00 -23.47
CA MET A 339 -10.42 19.71 -22.81
C MET A 339 -9.63 20.98 -22.56
N LEU A 340 -9.47 21.86 -23.56
CA LEU A 340 -8.78 23.14 -23.41
C LEU A 340 -9.38 24.00 -22.28
N ALA A 341 -10.72 24.00 -22.16
CA ALA A 341 -11.41 24.72 -21.10
C ALA A 341 -11.07 24.19 -19.69
N GLN A 342 -10.67 22.93 -19.55
CA GLN A 342 -10.27 22.36 -18.25
C GLN A 342 -8.89 22.85 -17.79
N PHE A 343 -8.03 23.29 -18.72
CA PHE A 343 -6.68 23.76 -18.42
C PHE A 343 -6.54 25.28 -18.44
N TYR A 344 -7.63 26.02 -18.11
CA TYR A 344 -7.71 27.48 -18.06
C TYR A 344 -6.62 28.16 -17.20
N TYR A 345 -6.04 27.42 -16.28
CA TYR A 345 -4.98 27.90 -15.38
C TYR A 345 -3.57 27.82 -15.97
N LEU A 346 -3.43 27.28 -17.16
CA LEU A 346 -2.19 27.28 -17.93
C LEU A 346 -2.17 28.45 -18.95
N PRO A 347 -0.99 28.94 -19.33
CA PRO A 347 -0.87 29.81 -20.50
C PRO A 347 -1.49 29.15 -21.73
N LYS A 348 -2.15 29.95 -22.59
CA LYS A 348 -2.89 29.42 -23.75
C LYS A 348 -2.04 28.54 -24.66
N GLU A 349 -0.82 28.96 -24.97
CA GLU A 349 0.12 28.22 -25.79
C GLU A 349 0.45 26.84 -25.15
N LYS A 350 0.68 26.85 -23.83
CA LYS A 350 0.98 25.61 -23.08
C LYS A 350 -0.22 24.65 -23.02
N ALA A 351 -1.44 25.18 -22.91
CA ALA A 351 -2.66 24.36 -22.92
C ALA A 351 -2.89 23.68 -24.28
N TYR A 352 -2.43 24.31 -25.38
CA TYR A 352 -2.47 23.69 -26.72
C TYR A 352 -1.32 22.72 -26.99
N GLU A 353 -0.20 22.86 -26.27
CA GLU A 353 0.95 21.98 -26.40
C GLU A 353 0.72 20.61 -25.73
N VAL A 354 -0.03 20.60 -24.64
CA VAL A 354 -0.36 19.38 -23.88
C VAL A 354 -1.72 18.81 -24.29
#